data_a23cc68d25b34a6097c7433d062fcb49
#
_entry.id   a23cc68d25b34a6097c7433d062fcb49
#
_cell.length_a   1.000
_cell.length_b   1.000
_cell.length_c   1.000
_cell.angle_alpha   90.00
_cell.angle_beta   90.00
_cell.angle_gamma   90.00
#
_symmetry.space_group_name_H-M   'P 1'
#
loop_
_entity.id
_entity.type
_entity.pdbx_description
1 polymer ?
#
loop_
_entity_poly.entity_id
_entity_poly.type
_entity_poly.pdbx_seq_one_letter_code
_entity_poly.pdbx_strand_id
1 'polypeptide(L)'
;MLLSVVSLVLLGAVQGSDNPGPSDVAIGPHKYNLFRWEVDHFLDKWVNKFQDILPWNSEPPRERRIAQAQEFFDLRSQIRDLERELADRNGPADIHERIDGLQRLVDDMQPDVEETIESEISSVLVEEGFSSRIGVIFPPVDTVFASSPGALIISPRDHIAQIESTLLKPGISGAVRGELEDLILREDNVSAIIVSTGGVATYPSVVSVSGSLRDALAITAHEWLHHWFFFQPVGQHFWDNADMTTINETAASIGGEIIGDRAFTAMTGEVVTREPSAEAEDPDAFDFE
;
A
#
# COMPACT_ATOMS: atom_id res chain seq x y z
N MET A 1 12.74 21.94 -0.86
CA MET A 1 13.00 20.56 -1.32
C MET A 1 11.86 19.61 -1.00
N LEU A 2 11.32 19.57 0.22
CA LEU A 2 10.11 18.78 0.54
C LEU A 2 8.87 19.21 -0.28
N LEU A 3 8.67 20.51 -0.49
CA LEU A 3 7.60 21.06 -1.34
C LEU A 3 7.66 20.63 -2.81
N SER A 4 8.82 20.21 -3.30
CA SER A 4 9.00 19.78 -4.71
C SER A 4 8.56 18.33 -4.93
N VAL A 5 8.66 17.46 -3.93
CA VAL A 5 8.20 16.05 -3.99
C VAL A 5 6.67 16.01 -4.02
N VAL A 6 6.03 16.79 -3.15
CA VAL A 6 4.57 16.98 -3.12
C VAL A 6 4.03 17.54 -4.46
N SER A 7 4.78 18.44 -5.11
CA SER A 7 4.36 19.03 -6.38
C SER A 7 4.38 18.05 -7.56
N LEU A 8 5.23 17.01 -7.55
CA LEU A 8 5.36 16.08 -8.69
C LEU A 8 4.26 15.02 -8.70
N VAL A 9 3.85 14.53 -7.53
CA VAL A 9 2.67 13.66 -7.40
C VAL A 9 1.39 14.40 -7.81
N LEU A 10 1.33 15.72 -7.59
CA LEU A 10 0.20 16.57 -7.94
C LEU A 10 0.05 16.80 -9.45
N LEU A 11 1.14 16.80 -10.22
CA LEU A 11 1.07 17.06 -11.67
C LEU A 11 0.53 15.86 -12.47
N GLY A 12 0.64 14.64 -11.94
CA GLY A 12 0.02 13.43 -12.53
C GLY A 12 -1.47 13.29 -12.22
N ALA A 13 -1.96 13.95 -11.17
CA ALA A 13 -3.35 13.81 -10.69
C ALA A 13 -4.34 14.82 -11.31
N VAL A 14 -3.88 15.78 -12.12
CA VAL A 14 -4.70 16.85 -12.71
C VAL A 14 -4.73 16.75 -14.22
N GLN A 15 -5.18 15.64 -14.77
CA GLN A 15 -5.77 15.61 -16.10
C GLN A 15 -7.29 15.52 -15.96
N GLY A 16 -7.91 16.63 -15.59
CA GLY A 16 -9.35 16.80 -15.73
C GLY A 16 -9.64 17.12 -17.20
N SER A 17 -10.50 16.33 -17.85
CA SER A 17 -11.08 16.67 -19.14
C SER A 17 -11.85 18.00 -19.00
N ASP A 18 -11.59 18.97 -19.88
CA ASP A 18 -12.33 20.26 -19.91
C ASP A 18 -13.82 20.07 -20.23
N ASN A 19 -14.23 18.82 -20.60
CA ASN A 19 -15.61 18.46 -20.89
C ASN A 19 -15.87 17.02 -20.44
N PRO A 20 -16.23 16.77 -19.15
CA PRO A 20 -16.37 15.43 -18.61
C PRO A 20 -17.50 14.66 -19.31
N GLY A 21 -17.19 13.43 -19.76
CA GLY A 21 -18.15 12.47 -20.27
C GLY A 21 -19.04 11.87 -19.15
N PRO A 22 -20.05 11.05 -19.50
CA PRO A 22 -20.92 10.40 -18.52
C PRO A 22 -20.14 9.54 -17.51
N SER A 23 -19.11 8.81 -17.95
CA SER A 23 -18.23 8.03 -17.08
C SER A 23 -17.41 8.92 -16.13
N ASP A 24 -16.87 10.04 -16.61
CA ASP A 24 -16.13 11.01 -15.77
C ASP A 24 -17.01 11.58 -14.66
N VAL A 25 -18.28 11.88 -14.98
CA VAL A 25 -19.26 12.39 -14.00
C VAL A 25 -19.58 11.33 -12.94
N ALA A 26 -19.73 10.06 -13.35
CA ALA A 26 -20.01 8.97 -12.43
C ALA A 26 -18.81 8.63 -11.53
N ILE A 27 -17.59 8.66 -12.06
CA ILE A 27 -16.34 8.40 -11.32
C ILE A 27 -16.02 9.55 -10.36
N GLY A 28 -16.37 10.80 -10.73
CA GLY A 28 -16.02 12.01 -9.98
C GLY A 28 -16.23 11.94 -8.46
N PRO A 29 -17.40 11.51 -7.95
CA PRO A 29 -17.67 11.37 -6.51
C PRO A 29 -16.78 10.34 -5.81
N HIS A 30 -16.24 9.39 -6.56
CA HIS A 30 -15.43 8.28 -6.08
C HIS A 30 -13.92 8.52 -6.21
N LYS A 31 -13.48 9.59 -6.91
CA LYS A 31 -12.05 9.90 -7.05
C LYS A 31 -11.42 10.15 -5.68
N TYR A 32 -10.25 9.58 -5.47
CA TYR A 32 -9.45 9.78 -4.26
C TYR A 32 -8.64 11.06 -4.38
N ASN A 33 -8.76 11.92 -3.39
CA ASN A 33 -7.99 13.17 -3.35
C ASN A 33 -6.72 12.98 -2.51
N LEU A 34 -5.66 12.54 -3.18
CA LEU A 34 -4.37 12.25 -2.58
C LEU A 34 -3.79 13.48 -1.85
N PHE A 35 -3.91 14.67 -2.44
CA PHE A 35 -3.40 15.92 -1.87
C PHE A 35 -4.06 16.25 -0.53
N ARG A 36 -5.39 16.11 -0.45
CA ARG A 36 -6.10 16.37 0.80
C ARG A 36 -5.69 15.37 1.88
N TRP A 37 -5.50 14.11 1.49
CA TRP A 37 -5.06 13.07 2.41
C TRP A 37 -3.65 13.36 2.96
N GLU A 38 -2.68 13.74 2.10
CA GLU A 38 -1.33 14.10 2.50
C GLU A 38 -1.31 15.28 3.46
N VAL A 39 -2.10 16.35 3.18
CA VAL A 39 -2.17 17.53 4.06
C VAL A 39 -2.75 17.18 5.43
N ASP A 40 -3.81 16.36 5.46
CA ASP A 40 -4.50 15.99 6.70
C ASP A 40 -3.62 15.09 7.59
N HIS A 41 -2.79 14.19 7.03
CA HIS A 41 -1.99 13.24 7.81
C HIS A 41 -0.55 13.70 8.04
N PHE A 42 -0.01 14.57 7.20
CA PHE A 42 1.35 15.09 7.34
C PHE A 42 1.54 15.86 8.67
N LEU A 43 0.58 16.68 9.05
CA LEU A 43 0.67 17.50 10.26
C LEU A 43 0.56 16.67 11.54
N ASP A 44 -0.34 15.70 11.56
CA ASP A 44 -0.61 14.89 12.76
C ASP A 44 0.60 14.00 13.12
N LYS A 45 1.22 13.36 12.13
CA LYS A 45 2.38 12.50 12.36
C LYS A 45 3.64 13.29 12.75
N TRP A 46 3.85 14.47 12.16
CA TRP A 46 4.98 15.32 12.52
C TRP A 46 4.88 15.87 13.95
N VAL A 47 3.68 16.17 14.42
CA VAL A 47 3.46 16.59 15.82
C VAL A 47 3.81 15.45 16.78
N ASN A 48 3.44 14.20 16.47
CA ASN A 48 3.78 13.03 17.27
C ASN A 48 5.29 12.76 17.25
N LYS A 49 5.94 12.74 16.08
CA LYS A 49 7.41 12.56 15.99
C LYS A 49 8.21 13.63 16.72
N PHE A 50 7.72 14.87 16.84
CA PHE A 50 8.37 15.89 17.67
C PHE A 50 8.25 15.63 19.18
N GLN A 51 7.22 14.92 19.62
CA GLN A 51 7.08 14.52 21.02
C GLN A 51 8.04 13.37 21.39
N ASP A 52 8.37 12.49 20.45
CA ASP A 52 9.26 11.34 20.64
C ASP A 52 10.75 11.74 20.69
N ILE A 53 11.12 12.91 20.15
CA ILE A 53 12.49 13.48 20.28
C ILE A 53 12.77 13.93 21.73
N LEU A 54 11.77 13.96 22.62
CA LEU A 54 11.96 14.42 23.99
C LEU A 54 12.60 13.32 24.86
N PRO A 55 13.68 13.64 25.59
CA PRO A 55 14.60 12.65 26.20
C PRO A 55 14.04 11.81 27.36
N TRP A 56 12.75 11.87 27.64
CA TRP A 56 12.07 11.09 28.69
C TRP A 56 11.20 9.95 28.17
N ASN A 57 11.04 9.80 26.86
CA ASN A 57 10.40 8.62 26.27
C ASN A 57 11.46 7.53 26.07
N SER A 58 11.52 6.56 26.98
CA SER A 58 12.32 5.36 26.78
C SER A 58 11.49 4.37 25.93
N GLU A 59 11.90 4.16 24.68
CA GLU A 59 11.29 3.13 23.84
C GLU A 59 11.34 1.75 24.54
N PRO A 60 10.27 0.95 24.41
CA PRO A 60 10.29 -0.43 24.89
C PRO A 60 11.41 -1.25 24.20
N PRO A 61 11.97 -2.28 24.86
CA PRO A 61 12.93 -3.17 24.23
C PRO A 61 12.40 -3.73 22.89
N ARG A 62 13.30 -3.94 21.92
CA ARG A 62 12.96 -4.42 20.57
C ARG A 62 12.10 -5.67 20.60
N GLU A 63 12.39 -6.63 21.47
CA GLU A 63 11.64 -7.89 21.60
C GLU A 63 10.18 -7.64 21.99
N ARG A 64 9.94 -6.64 22.84
CA ARG A 64 8.57 -6.27 23.24
C ARG A 64 7.82 -5.59 22.10
N ARG A 65 8.47 -4.71 21.35
CA ARG A 65 7.87 -4.06 20.17
C ARG A 65 7.50 -5.08 19.11
N ILE A 66 8.37 -6.06 18.85
CA ILE A 66 8.09 -7.16 17.91
C ILE A 66 6.91 -8.01 18.39
N ALA A 67 6.85 -8.38 19.67
CA ALA A 67 5.74 -9.14 20.21
C ALA A 67 4.41 -8.37 20.08
N GLN A 68 4.43 -7.07 20.31
CA GLN A 68 3.27 -6.20 20.12
C GLN A 68 2.82 -6.14 18.64
N ALA A 69 3.76 -6.05 17.70
CA ALA A 69 3.44 -6.11 16.29
C ALA A 69 2.81 -7.46 15.89
N GLN A 70 3.34 -8.57 16.37
CA GLN A 70 2.75 -9.90 16.13
C GLN A 70 1.32 -9.99 16.69
N GLU A 71 1.11 -9.55 17.94
CA GLU A 71 -0.22 -9.52 18.57
C GLU A 71 -1.22 -8.67 17.78
N PHE A 72 -0.80 -7.50 17.28
CA PHE A 72 -1.62 -6.65 16.42
C PHE A 72 -2.14 -7.38 15.19
N PHE A 73 -1.28 -8.08 14.45
CA PHE A 73 -1.68 -8.84 13.27
C PHE A 73 -2.54 -10.05 13.61
N ASP A 74 -2.32 -10.69 14.76
CA ASP A 74 -3.17 -11.77 15.27
C ASP A 74 -4.59 -11.26 15.60
N LEU A 75 -4.70 -10.10 16.27
CA LEU A 75 -5.98 -9.45 16.54
C LEU A 75 -6.71 -9.08 15.25
N ARG A 76 -6.00 -8.52 14.27
CA ARG A 76 -6.54 -8.22 12.93
C ARG A 76 -7.05 -9.49 12.23
N SER A 77 -6.35 -10.61 12.37
CA SER A 77 -6.81 -11.90 11.84
C SER A 77 -8.10 -12.35 12.50
N GLN A 78 -8.21 -12.24 13.82
CA GLN A 78 -9.43 -12.57 14.57
C GLN A 78 -10.61 -11.70 14.14
N ILE A 79 -10.40 -10.39 13.93
CA ILE A 79 -11.45 -9.49 13.42
C ILE A 79 -11.95 -9.99 12.06
N ARG A 80 -11.06 -10.27 11.11
CA ARG A 80 -11.43 -10.78 9.77
C ARG A 80 -12.21 -12.10 9.83
N ASP A 81 -11.85 -12.98 10.76
CA ASP A 81 -12.57 -14.26 10.95
C ASP A 81 -13.99 -14.00 11.45
N LEU A 82 -14.16 -13.11 12.42
CA LEU A 82 -15.47 -12.71 12.94
C LEU A 82 -16.32 -11.98 11.88
N GLU A 83 -15.72 -11.13 11.06
CA GLU A 83 -16.41 -10.45 9.95
C GLU A 83 -16.92 -11.46 8.90
N ARG A 84 -16.13 -12.51 8.59
CA ARG A 84 -16.56 -13.61 7.71
C ARG A 84 -17.71 -14.39 8.33
N GLU A 85 -17.61 -14.73 9.62
CA GLU A 85 -18.69 -15.39 10.35
C GLU A 85 -19.99 -14.56 10.35
N LEU A 86 -19.88 -13.25 10.51
CA LEU A 86 -21.01 -12.32 10.44
C LEU A 86 -21.66 -12.30 9.05
N ALA A 87 -20.84 -12.33 7.98
CA ALA A 87 -21.32 -12.35 6.60
C ALA A 87 -22.12 -13.61 6.26
N ASP A 88 -21.76 -14.74 6.85
CA ASP A 88 -22.44 -16.04 6.68
C ASP A 88 -23.80 -16.13 7.40
N ARG A 89 -24.28 -15.05 8.04
CA ARG A 89 -25.57 -14.92 8.73
C ARG A 89 -25.82 -15.92 9.88
N ASN A 90 -24.81 -16.60 10.37
CA ASN A 90 -24.87 -17.56 11.47
C ASN A 90 -24.11 -17.09 12.71
N GLY A 91 -23.63 -15.84 12.71
CA GLY A 91 -22.82 -15.31 13.80
C GLY A 91 -23.62 -15.19 15.12
N PRO A 92 -22.97 -15.39 16.28
CA PRO A 92 -23.55 -15.16 17.59
C PRO A 92 -24.04 -13.73 17.76
N ALA A 93 -25.02 -13.52 18.64
CA ALA A 93 -25.64 -12.20 18.83
C ALA A 93 -24.66 -11.13 19.36
N ASP A 94 -23.54 -11.54 19.97
CA ASP A 94 -22.50 -10.69 20.55
C ASP A 94 -21.32 -10.40 19.59
N ILE A 95 -21.39 -10.90 18.34
CA ILE A 95 -20.25 -10.80 17.39
C ILE A 95 -19.83 -9.34 17.12
N HIS A 96 -20.78 -8.42 17.02
CA HIS A 96 -20.48 -6.99 16.84
C HIS A 96 -19.72 -6.41 18.04
N GLU A 97 -20.14 -6.72 19.26
CA GLU A 97 -19.47 -6.23 20.47
C GLU A 97 -18.03 -6.78 20.56
N ARG A 98 -17.82 -8.03 20.15
CA ARG A 98 -16.49 -8.65 20.08
C ARG A 98 -15.61 -7.96 19.04
N ILE A 99 -16.12 -7.71 17.84
CA ILE A 99 -15.40 -6.97 16.78
C ILE A 99 -15.04 -5.58 17.29
N ASP A 100 -15.98 -4.83 17.85
CA ASP A 100 -15.75 -3.48 18.38
C ASP A 100 -14.72 -3.48 19.52
N GLY A 101 -14.71 -4.53 20.33
CA GLY A 101 -13.73 -4.69 21.40
C GLY A 101 -12.32 -4.89 20.88
N LEU A 102 -12.15 -5.79 19.89
CA LEU A 102 -10.86 -6.07 19.25
C LEU A 102 -10.37 -4.85 18.43
N GLN A 103 -11.27 -4.17 17.73
CA GLN A 103 -10.93 -2.98 16.94
C GLN A 103 -10.33 -1.89 17.81
N ARG A 104 -10.91 -1.61 18.99
CA ARG A 104 -10.31 -0.63 19.93
C ARG A 104 -8.90 -0.99 20.38
N LEU A 105 -8.63 -2.28 20.63
CA LEU A 105 -7.29 -2.73 20.99
C LEU A 105 -6.31 -2.53 19.83
N VAL A 106 -6.73 -2.86 18.62
CA VAL A 106 -5.94 -2.64 17.41
C VAL A 106 -5.66 -1.15 17.20
N ASP A 107 -6.67 -0.30 17.32
CA ASP A 107 -6.52 1.16 17.14
C ASP A 107 -5.54 1.76 18.17
N ASP A 108 -5.58 1.29 19.43
CA ASP A 108 -4.67 1.74 20.49
C ASP A 108 -3.21 1.29 20.23
N MET A 109 -2.99 0.14 19.58
CA MET A 109 -1.67 -0.41 19.30
C MET A 109 -1.05 0.13 18.01
N GLN A 110 -1.87 0.60 17.08
CA GLN A 110 -1.47 0.90 15.71
C GLN A 110 -0.27 1.85 15.60
N PRO A 111 -0.18 3.00 16.31
CA PRO A 111 0.95 3.91 16.17
C PRO A 111 2.30 3.26 16.55
N ASP A 112 2.34 2.49 17.64
CA ASP A 112 3.55 1.79 18.10
C ASP A 112 3.98 0.70 17.11
N VAL A 113 2.99 0.05 16.47
CA VAL A 113 3.26 -1.00 15.48
C VAL A 113 3.77 -0.40 14.18
N GLU A 114 3.21 0.72 13.71
CA GLU A 114 3.71 1.47 12.55
C GLU A 114 5.19 1.83 12.75
N GLU A 115 5.55 2.40 13.91
CA GLU A 115 6.93 2.76 14.25
C GLU A 115 7.86 1.53 14.31
N THR A 116 7.35 0.41 14.82
CA THR A 116 8.10 -0.86 14.84
C THR A 116 8.41 -1.34 13.42
N ILE A 117 7.42 -1.34 12.52
CA ILE A 117 7.59 -1.72 11.11
C ILE A 117 8.60 -0.80 10.41
N GLU A 118 8.48 0.52 10.62
CA GLU A 118 9.42 1.52 10.07
C GLU A 118 10.85 1.25 10.51
N SER A 119 11.04 0.95 11.80
CA SER A 119 12.35 0.66 12.40
C SER A 119 12.96 -0.63 11.86
N GLU A 120 12.17 -1.71 11.74
CA GLU A 120 12.65 -3.00 11.25
C GLU A 120 12.98 -2.93 9.74
N ILE A 121 12.17 -2.28 8.93
CA ILE A 121 12.48 -2.04 7.51
C ILE A 121 13.73 -1.16 7.37
N SER A 122 13.85 -0.07 8.16
CA SER A 122 15.03 0.79 8.13
C SER A 122 16.30 0.02 8.49
N SER A 123 16.23 -0.91 9.44
CA SER A 123 17.37 -1.75 9.83
C SER A 123 17.84 -2.63 8.69
N VAL A 124 16.92 -3.29 7.98
CA VAL A 124 17.25 -4.10 6.79
C VAL A 124 17.83 -3.24 5.68
N LEU A 125 17.26 -2.05 5.44
CA LEU A 125 17.77 -1.13 4.42
C LEU A 125 19.21 -0.67 4.70
N VAL A 126 19.56 -0.46 5.98
CA VAL A 126 20.95 -0.17 6.38
C VAL A 126 21.87 -1.36 6.06
N GLU A 127 21.46 -2.57 6.39
CA GLU A 127 22.22 -3.80 6.12
C GLU A 127 22.42 -4.04 4.62
N GLU A 128 21.40 -3.70 3.80
CA GLU A 128 21.47 -3.81 2.32
C GLU A 128 22.24 -2.66 1.65
N GLY A 129 22.74 -1.70 2.44
CA GLY A 129 23.59 -0.63 1.91
C GLY A 129 22.83 0.56 1.30
N PHE A 130 21.53 0.71 1.57
CA PHE A 130 20.75 1.89 1.15
C PHE A 130 21.05 3.13 1.99
N SER A 131 21.79 2.97 3.10
CA SER A 131 22.12 4.10 3.97
C SER A 131 23.17 5.01 3.34
N SER A 132 23.10 6.29 3.71
CA SER A 132 24.17 7.25 3.44
C SER A 132 25.46 6.87 4.21
N ARG A 133 26.58 7.53 3.89
CA ARG A 133 27.88 7.31 4.59
C ARG A 133 27.82 7.53 6.11
N ILE A 134 26.80 8.22 6.58
CA ILE A 134 26.56 8.48 8.03
C ILE A 134 25.48 7.57 8.63
N GLY A 135 25.07 6.52 7.91
CA GLY A 135 24.12 5.53 8.38
C GLY A 135 22.64 5.98 8.34
N VAL A 136 22.33 7.10 7.69
CA VAL A 136 20.96 7.60 7.59
C VAL A 136 20.30 7.08 6.31
N ILE A 137 19.11 6.51 6.44
CA ILE A 137 18.20 6.17 5.33
C ILE A 137 17.53 7.44 4.84
N PHE A 138 17.52 7.63 3.51
CA PHE A 138 16.83 8.75 2.88
C PHE A 138 16.17 8.32 1.57
N PRO A 139 14.87 8.60 1.37
CA PRO A 139 13.94 9.19 2.38
C PRO A 139 13.77 8.32 3.63
N PRO A 140 13.42 8.86 4.79
CA PRO A 140 13.09 8.03 5.96
C PRO A 140 11.92 7.08 5.63
N VAL A 141 11.92 5.90 6.22
CA VAL A 141 10.74 5.03 6.18
C VAL A 141 9.67 5.67 7.05
N ASP A 142 8.50 5.93 6.48
CA ASP A 142 7.37 6.56 7.16
C ASP A 142 6.07 5.98 6.61
N THR A 143 5.26 5.39 7.46
CA THR A 143 4.13 4.54 7.09
C THR A 143 2.92 4.83 7.97
N VAL A 144 1.73 4.71 7.40
CA VAL A 144 0.46 4.73 8.12
C VAL A 144 -0.41 3.56 7.68
N PHE A 145 -0.95 2.85 8.62
CA PHE A 145 -1.88 1.76 8.37
C PHE A 145 -3.28 2.31 8.14
N ALA A 146 -3.75 2.22 6.91
CA ALA A 146 -5.07 2.69 6.53
C ALA A 146 -5.66 1.85 5.40
N SER A 147 -6.93 2.05 5.12
CA SER A 147 -7.56 1.45 3.94
C SER A 147 -6.99 2.08 2.68
N SER A 148 -6.31 1.29 1.87
CA SER A 148 -5.76 1.73 0.59
C SER A 148 -6.86 2.09 -0.39
N PRO A 149 -6.64 3.09 -1.25
CA PRO A 149 -7.55 3.40 -2.35
C PRO A 149 -7.65 2.21 -3.32
N GLY A 150 -8.70 2.21 -4.14
CA GLY A 150 -8.75 1.35 -5.31
C GLY A 150 -8.08 2.02 -6.50
N ALA A 151 -7.61 1.24 -7.47
CA ALA A 151 -7.15 1.74 -8.75
C ALA A 151 -8.16 1.34 -9.83
N LEU A 152 -8.75 2.32 -10.50
CA LEU A 152 -9.49 2.13 -11.74
C LEU A 152 -8.48 2.11 -12.88
N ILE A 153 -8.40 1.01 -13.59
CA ILE A 153 -7.52 0.82 -14.75
C ILE A 153 -8.40 0.74 -15.99
N ILE A 154 -8.09 1.56 -16.99
CA ILE A 154 -8.79 1.59 -18.28
C ILE A 154 -7.87 1.05 -19.38
N SER A 155 -8.39 0.17 -20.22
CA SER A 155 -7.67 -0.50 -21.30
C SER A 155 -8.50 -0.52 -22.58
N PRO A 156 -7.88 -0.50 -23.78
CA PRO A 156 -8.58 -0.82 -25.02
C PRO A 156 -9.18 -2.23 -24.96
N ARG A 157 -10.18 -2.51 -25.83
CA ARG A 157 -10.84 -3.82 -25.85
C ARG A 157 -10.16 -4.83 -26.78
N ASP A 158 -9.32 -4.38 -27.66
CA ASP A 158 -8.72 -5.18 -28.74
C ASP A 158 -7.26 -5.62 -28.41
N HIS A 159 -6.65 -5.02 -27.41
CA HIS A 159 -5.32 -5.40 -26.93
C HIS A 159 -5.13 -5.00 -25.46
N ILE A 160 -4.16 -5.62 -24.79
CA ILE A 160 -3.83 -5.31 -23.40
C ILE A 160 -2.90 -4.10 -23.37
N ALA A 161 -3.42 -2.95 -22.92
CA ALA A 161 -2.65 -1.72 -22.71
C ALA A 161 -3.35 -0.85 -21.66
N GLN A 162 -2.59 -0.19 -20.83
CA GLN A 162 -3.14 0.78 -19.89
C GLN A 162 -3.26 2.15 -20.59
N ILE A 163 -4.51 2.63 -20.78
CA ILE A 163 -4.80 3.98 -21.29
C ILE A 163 -4.72 5.00 -20.14
N GLU A 164 -5.36 4.65 -19.02
CA GLU A 164 -5.51 5.54 -17.87
C GLU A 164 -5.55 4.73 -16.57
N SER A 165 -5.06 5.33 -15.49
CA SER A 165 -5.23 4.82 -14.13
C SER A 165 -5.68 5.96 -13.21
N THR A 166 -6.75 5.73 -12.45
CA THR A 166 -7.31 6.72 -11.54
C THR A 166 -7.51 6.11 -10.16
N LEU A 167 -7.00 6.77 -9.10
CA LEU A 167 -7.23 6.33 -7.74
C LEU A 167 -8.65 6.66 -7.28
N LEU A 168 -9.31 5.67 -6.70
CA LEU A 168 -10.67 5.78 -6.15
C LEU A 168 -10.65 5.64 -4.64
N LYS A 169 -11.62 6.24 -3.97
CA LYS A 169 -11.79 6.15 -2.51
C LYS A 169 -11.80 4.68 -2.05
N PRO A 170 -11.20 4.40 -0.88
CA PRO A 170 -11.30 3.07 -0.29
C PRO A 170 -12.76 2.71 0.05
N GLY A 171 -13.04 1.41 0.15
CA GLY A 171 -14.34 0.92 0.61
C GLY A 171 -15.48 0.96 -0.41
N ILE A 172 -15.19 1.18 -1.71
CA ILE A 172 -16.20 1.05 -2.77
C ILE A 172 -16.68 -0.40 -2.83
N SER A 173 -17.99 -0.62 -2.66
CA SER A 173 -18.58 -1.95 -2.69
C SER A 173 -18.45 -2.63 -4.06
N GLY A 174 -18.43 -3.96 -4.09
CA GLY A 174 -18.36 -4.72 -5.34
C GLY A 174 -19.51 -4.38 -6.31
N ALA A 175 -20.70 -4.08 -5.80
CA ALA A 175 -21.83 -3.67 -6.63
C ALA A 175 -21.54 -2.33 -7.34
N VAL A 176 -21.05 -1.33 -6.61
CA VAL A 176 -20.71 -0.02 -7.18
C VAL A 176 -19.53 -0.14 -8.15
N ARG A 177 -18.53 -1.00 -7.86
CA ARG A 177 -17.45 -1.27 -8.81
C ARG A 177 -17.98 -1.80 -10.14
N GLY A 178 -18.82 -2.84 -10.09
CA GLY A 178 -19.43 -3.40 -11.29
C GLY A 178 -20.29 -2.39 -12.05
N GLU A 179 -21.06 -1.54 -11.37
CA GLU A 179 -21.84 -0.48 -12.02
C GLU A 179 -20.96 0.54 -12.76
N LEU A 180 -19.83 0.94 -12.15
CA LEU A 180 -18.86 1.86 -12.77
C LEU A 180 -18.16 1.22 -13.98
N GLU A 181 -17.68 -0.02 -13.84
CA GLU A 181 -17.05 -0.79 -14.92
C GLU A 181 -18.00 -0.98 -16.11
N ASP A 182 -19.25 -1.37 -15.85
CA ASP A 182 -20.29 -1.52 -16.86
C ASP A 182 -20.65 -0.19 -17.55
N LEU A 183 -20.66 0.91 -16.79
CA LEU A 183 -20.94 2.24 -17.34
C LEU A 183 -19.84 2.65 -18.33
N ILE A 184 -18.57 2.53 -17.91
CA ILE A 184 -17.41 2.85 -18.75
C ILE A 184 -17.42 2.01 -20.04
N LEU A 185 -17.72 0.71 -19.91
CA LEU A 185 -17.83 -0.17 -21.07
C LEU A 185 -18.91 0.28 -22.06
N ARG A 186 -20.06 0.72 -21.54
CA ARG A 186 -21.20 1.14 -22.40
C ARG A 186 -20.98 2.50 -23.06
N GLU A 187 -20.46 3.47 -22.32
CA GLU A 187 -20.41 4.86 -22.78
C GLU A 187 -19.12 5.14 -23.58
N ASP A 188 -17.98 4.58 -23.15
CA ASP A 188 -16.68 4.89 -23.73
C ASP A 188 -16.14 3.73 -24.60
N ASN A 189 -16.80 2.57 -24.59
CA ASN A 189 -16.42 1.37 -25.35
C ASN A 189 -14.97 0.90 -25.07
N VAL A 190 -14.51 1.02 -23.83
CA VAL A 190 -13.23 0.53 -23.34
C VAL A 190 -13.45 -0.50 -22.23
N SER A 191 -12.42 -1.27 -21.91
CA SER A 191 -12.43 -2.15 -20.74
C SER A 191 -12.01 -1.37 -19.52
N ALA A 192 -12.68 -1.62 -18.39
CA ALA A 192 -12.34 -1.04 -17.10
C ALA A 192 -12.32 -2.11 -16.02
N ILE A 193 -11.40 -1.98 -15.06
CA ILE A 193 -11.34 -2.83 -13.88
C ILE A 193 -10.98 -1.96 -12.66
N ILE A 194 -11.65 -2.20 -11.54
CA ILE A 194 -11.34 -1.55 -10.26
C ILE A 194 -10.72 -2.59 -9.33
N VAL A 195 -9.42 -2.44 -9.09
CA VAL A 195 -8.64 -3.32 -8.21
C VAL A 195 -8.32 -2.64 -6.89
N SER A 196 -8.15 -3.42 -5.83
CA SER A 196 -7.64 -2.90 -4.56
C SER A 196 -6.12 -2.80 -4.63
N THR A 197 -5.54 -1.70 -4.14
CA THR A 197 -4.08 -1.56 -4.02
C THR A 197 -3.62 -2.06 -2.64
N GLY A 198 -2.38 -2.55 -2.55
CA GLY A 198 -1.75 -2.92 -1.28
C GLY A 198 -1.35 -1.69 -0.48
N GLY A 199 -0.87 -0.66 -1.15
CA GLY A 199 -0.43 0.60 -0.57
C GLY A 199 -0.50 1.74 -1.58
N VAL A 200 0.02 2.89 -1.19
CA VAL A 200 0.26 4.06 -2.05
C VAL A 200 1.47 4.81 -1.52
N ALA A 201 2.40 5.12 -2.42
CA ALA A 201 3.63 5.86 -2.14
C ALA A 201 3.38 7.36 -1.89
N THR A 202 2.54 7.67 -0.92
CA THR A 202 2.40 9.00 -0.31
C THR A 202 3.46 9.20 0.76
N TYR A 203 3.56 10.37 1.37
CA TYR A 203 4.44 10.55 2.52
C TYR A 203 3.68 11.12 3.72
N PRO A 204 3.42 10.29 4.76
CA PRO A 204 3.76 8.87 4.94
C PRO A 204 3.12 7.95 3.88
N SER A 205 3.71 6.78 3.64
CA SER A 205 3.12 5.76 2.77
C SER A 205 1.86 5.19 3.40
N VAL A 206 0.79 5.03 2.60
CA VAL A 206 -0.39 4.25 3.04
C VAL A 206 -0.10 2.78 2.82
N VAL A 207 -0.28 1.97 3.86
CA VAL A 207 -0.14 0.51 3.81
C VAL A 207 -1.44 -0.15 4.27
N SER A 208 -1.98 -1.04 3.46
CA SER A 208 -3.16 -1.82 3.83
C SER A 208 -2.79 -2.92 4.83
N VAL A 209 -3.49 -2.97 5.94
CA VAL A 209 -3.33 -4.02 6.97
C VAL A 209 -4.32 -5.18 6.79
N SER A 210 -4.84 -5.37 5.59
CA SER A 210 -5.72 -6.51 5.28
C SER A 210 -4.98 -7.86 5.25
N GLY A 211 -3.65 -7.84 5.10
CA GLY A 211 -2.79 -9.01 5.06
C GLY A 211 -2.22 -9.44 6.41
N SER A 212 -1.08 -10.12 6.36
CA SER A 212 -0.29 -10.56 7.51
C SER A 212 0.80 -9.53 7.86
N LEU A 213 1.53 -9.75 8.96
CA LEU A 213 2.74 -9.00 9.30
C LEU A 213 3.75 -9.00 8.13
N ARG A 214 3.95 -10.16 7.49
CA ARG A 214 4.83 -10.31 6.33
C ARG A 214 4.39 -9.43 5.15
N ASP A 215 3.08 -9.41 4.85
CA ASP A 215 2.54 -8.58 3.78
C ASP A 215 2.72 -7.09 4.10
N ALA A 216 2.47 -6.67 5.34
CA ALA A 216 2.66 -5.28 5.75
C ALA A 216 4.13 -4.84 5.61
N LEU A 217 5.09 -5.68 6.00
CA LEU A 217 6.52 -5.43 5.81
C LEU A 217 6.89 -5.31 4.33
N ALA A 218 6.40 -6.22 3.49
CA ALA A 218 6.68 -6.22 2.06
C ALA A 218 6.09 -4.97 1.37
N ILE A 219 4.85 -4.59 1.71
CA ILE A 219 4.19 -3.40 1.16
C ILE A 219 4.91 -2.13 1.64
N THR A 220 5.27 -2.03 2.92
CA THR A 220 6.02 -0.88 3.45
C THR A 220 7.34 -0.69 2.69
N ALA A 221 8.08 -1.77 2.45
CA ALA A 221 9.32 -1.73 1.68
C ALA A 221 9.09 -1.37 0.21
N HIS A 222 8.01 -1.87 -0.41
CA HIS A 222 7.60 -1.55 -1.78
C HIS A 222 7.33 -0.05 -1.93
N GLU A 223 6.47 0.52 -1.07
CA GLU A 223 6.13 1.94 -1.12
C GLU A 223 7.35 2.84 -0.83
N TRP A 224 8.22 2.41 0.10
CA TRP A 224 9.46 3.12 0.35
C TRP A 224 10.40 3.08 -0.86
N LEU A 225 10.47 1.98 -1.61
CA LEU A 225 11.29 1.89 -2.82
C LEU A 225 10.84 2.89 -3.88
N HIS A 226 9.55 3.17 -4.05
CA HIS A 226 9.08 4.24 -4.92
C HIS A 226 9.62 5.61 -4.51
N HIS A 227 9.68 5.92 -3.21
CA HIS A 227 10.29 7.15 -2.71
C HIS A 227 11.79 7.20 -3.02
N TRP A 228 12.50 6.09 -2.87
CA TRP A 228 13.93 6.00 -3.18
C TRP A 228 14.17 6.09 -4.69
N PHE A 229 13.37 5.41 -5.51
CA PHE A 229 13.43 5.45 -6.97
C PHE A 229 13.21 6.85 -7.53
N PHE A 230 12.43 7.70 -6.87
CA PHE A 230 12.25 9.10 -7.27
C PHE A 230 13.58 9.82 -7.49
N PHE A 231 14.61 9.47 -6.74
CA PHE A 231 15.96 10.03 -6.87
C PHE A 231 16.86 9.24 -7.84
N GLN A 232 16.35 8.20 -8.48
CA GLN A 232 17.06 7.32 -9.39
C GLN A 232 16.48 7.42 -10.82
N PRO A 233 17.25 7.05 -11.86
CA PRO A 233 16.75 7.08 -13.24
C PRO A 233 15.43 6.30 -13.44
N VAL A 234 15.27 5.14 -12.78
CA VAL A 234 14.07 4.31 -12.91
C VAL A 234 12.81 5.03 -12.43
N GLY A 235 12.88 5.88 -11.42
CA GLY A 235 11.75 6.68 -10.96
C GLY A 235 11.57 7.97 -11.73
N GLN A 236 12.68 8.60 -12.18
CA GLN A 236 12.62 9.84 -12.98
C GLN A 236 11.94 9.63 -14.33
N HIS A 237 12.02 8.40 -14.88
CA HIS A 237 11.42 8.01 -16.15
C HIS A 237 10.09 7.25 -15.98
N PHE A 238 9.53 7.21 -14.78
CA PHE A 238 8.31 6.44 -14.47
C PHE A 238 7.15 6.72 -15.45
N TRP A 239 6.98 7.98 -15.85
CA TRP A 239 5.87 8.44 -16.69
C TRP A 239 6.19 8.48 -18.19
N ASP A 240 7.38 8.07 -18.63
CA ASP A 240 7.79 8.19 -20.03
C ASP A 240 6.98 7.26 -20.94
N ASN A 241 6.68 6.05 -20.46
CA ASN A 241 5.87 5.05 -21.18
C ASN A 241 5.47 3.90 -20.22
N ALA A 242 4.56 3.03 -20.69
CA ALA A 242 4.06 1.89 -19.91
C ALA A 242 5.16 0.89 -19.49
N ASP A 243 6.20 0.71 -20.32
CA ASP A 243 7.30 -0.21 -20.01
C ASP A 243 8.11 0.30 -18.79
N MET A 244 8.36 1.62 -18.72
CA MET A 244 9.08 2.23 -17.60
C MET A 244 8.26 2.13 -16.31
N THR A 245 6.95 2.34 -16.37
CA THR A 245 6.06 2.10 -15.23
C THR A 245 6.13 0.64 -14.79
N THR A 246 6.05 -0.32 -15.72
CA THR A 246 6.14 -1.75 -15.43
C THR A 246 7.48 -2.14 -14.81
N ILE A 247 8.59 -1.61 -15.31
CA ILE A 247 9.92 -1.85 -14.75
C ILE A 247 10.01 -1.33 -13.32
N ASN A 248 9.51 -0.12 -13.06
CA ASN A 248 9.52 0.49 -11.74
C ASN A 248 8.70 -0.33 -10.74
N GLU A 249 7.45 -0.67 -11.09
CA GLU A 249 6.55 -1.49 -10.26
C GLU A 249 7.12 -2.90 -10.00
N THR A 250 7.70 -3.53 -11.03
CA THR A 250 8.32 -4.85 -10.88
C THR A 250 9.54 -4.78 -9.94
N ALA A 251 10.37 -3.77 -10.10
CA ALA A 251 11.54 -3.57 -9.23
C ALA A 251 11.12 -3.29 -7.79
N ALA A 252 10.09 -2.47 -7.58
CA ALA A 252 9.54 -2.19 -6.25
C ALA A 252 8.92 -3.45 -5.63
N SER A 253 8.19 -4.25 -6.41
CA SER A 253 7.56 -5.49 -5.94
C SER A 253 8.60 -6.53 -5.51
N ILE A 254 9.58 -6.83 -6.38
CA ILE A 254 10.65 -7.79 -6.06
C ILE A 254 11.50 -7.30 -4.87
N GLY A 255 11.90 -6.03 -4.89
CA GLY A 255 12.69 -5.43 -3.81
C GLY A 255 11.93 -5.38 -2.49
N GLY A 256 10.66 -4.99 -2.55
CA GLY A 256 9.76 -4.92 -1.39
C GLY A 256 9.58 -6.28 -0.71
N GLU A 257 9.36 -7.33 -1.53
CA GLU A 257 9.28 -8.69 -1.01
C GLU A 257 10.60 -9.16 -0.37
N ILE A 258 11.75 -8.90 -1.00
CA ILE A 258 13.05 -9.32 -0.46
C ILE A 258 13.34 -8.63 0.87
N ILE A 259 13.15 -7.32 0.94
CA ILE A 259 13.37 -6.52 2.14
C ILE A 259 12.37 -6.92 3.23
N GLY A 260 11.08 -7.06 2.88
CA GLY A 260 10.04 -7.49 3.79
C GLY A 260 10.27 -8.89 4.37
N ASP A 261 10.67 -9.86 3.54
CA ASP A 261 10.99 -11.22 4.00
C ASP A 261 12.20 -11.24 4.96
N ARG A 262 13.21 -10.39 4.73
CA ARG A 262 14.34 -10.25 5.66
C ARG A 262 13.92 -9.65 6.98
N ALA A 263 13.11 -8.59 6.94
CA ALA A 263 12.55 -7.98 8.15
C ALA A 263 11.67 -8.98 8.92
N PHE A 264 10.80 -9.71 8.22
CA PHE A 264 9.98 -10.76 8.82
C PHE A 264 10.82 -11.84 9.50
N THR A 265 11.87 -12.33 8.82
CA THR A 265 12.81 -13.31 9.39
C THR A 265 13.54 -12.74 10.61
N ALA A 266 13.96 -11.48 10.57
CA ALA A 266 14.64 -10.82 11.70
C ALA A 266 13.72 -10.62 12.92
N MET A 267 12.42 -10.41 12.70
CA MET A 267 11.41 -10.24 13.74
C MET A 267 10.95 -11.57 14.35
N THR A 268 10.77 -12.61 13.51
CA THR A 268 10.10 -13.85 13.94
C THR A 268 11.06 -15.02 14.12
N GLY A 269 12.22 -14.98 13.50
CA GLY A 269 13.13 -16.12 13.37
C GLY A 269 12.68 -17.16 12.32
N GLU A 270 11.54 -16.95 11.67
CA GLU A 270 11.03 -17.84 10.63
C GLU A 270 11.71 -17.53 9.30
N VAL A 271 12.33 -18.52 8.68
CA VAL A 271 12.96 -18.39 7.36
C VAL A 271 11.89 -18.51 6.28
N VAL A 272 11.71 -17.45 5.51
CA VAL A 272 10.83 -17.48 4.34
C VAL A 272 11.51 -18.25 3.22
N THR A 273 10.99 -19.44 2.90
CA THR A 273 11.45 -20.22 1.74
C THR A 273 10.57 -19.84 0.55
N ARG A 274 11.16 -19.23 -0.46
CA ARG A 274 10.51 -19.07 -1.75
C ARG A 274 10.76 -20.35 -2.55
N GLU A 275 9.73 -21.12 -2.78
CA GLU A 275 9.82 -22.11 -3.84
C GLU A 275 10.03 -21.32 -5.14
N PRO A 276 11.07 -21.64 -5.95
CA PRO A 276 11.10 -21.10 -7.29
C PRO A 276 9.75 -21.43 -7.90
N SER A 277 9.06 -20.42 -8.45
CA SER A 277 7.88 -20.68 -9.26
C SER A 277 8.33 -21.75 -10.25
N ALA A 278 7.83 -22.98 -10.09
CA ALA A 278 7.99 -23.98 -11.11
C ALA A 278 7.30 -23.32 -12.32
N GLU A 279 8.10 -22.79 -13.26
CA GLU A 279 7.68 -22.77 -14.63
C GLU A 279 7.39 -24.24 -14.91
N ALA A 280 6.14 -24.62 -14.67
CA ALA A 280 5.62 -25.79 -15.29
C ALA A 280 5.84 -25.49 -16.76
N GLU A 281 6.82 -26.16 -17.37
CA GLU A 281 6.86 -26.35 -18.80
C GLU A 281 5.52 -27.05 -19.12
N ASP A 282 4.46 -26.23 -19.26
CA ASP A 282 3.22 -26.68 -19.86
C ASP A 282 3.58 -26.96 -21.32
N PRO A 283 3.65 -28.24 -21.74
CA PRO A 283 3.99 -28.58 -23.11
C PRO A 283 2.95 -28.01 -24.10
N ASP A 284 1.82 -27.49 -23.61
CA ASP A 284 0.74 -26.82 -24.36
C ASP A 284 0.74 -25.29 -24.12
N ALA A 285 1.78 -24.72 -23.45
CA ALA A 285 1.91 -23.28 -23.29
C ALA A 285 1.96 -22.60 -24.66
N PHE A 286 1.14 -21.60 -24.82
CA PHE A 286 1.03 -20.82 -26.06
C PHE A 286 2.39 -20.13 -26.31
N ASP A 287 3.03 -20.49 -27.42
CA ASP A 287 4.26 -19.88 -27.88
C ASP A 287 3.93 -18.53 -28.53
N PHE A 288 4.35 -17.45 -27.90
CA PHE A 288 4.22 -16.09 -28.44
C PHE A 288 5.48 -15.74 -29.26
N GLU A 289 5.71 -16.39 -30.41
CA GLU A 289 6.62 -15.87 -31.41
C GLU A 289 5.99 -14.82 -32.30
#